data_3d7ef2038a905031e2c6a848d77c565a
#
_entry.id   3d7ef2038a905031e2c6a848d77c565a
#
_cell.length_a   1.000
_cell.length_b   1.000
_cell.length_c   1.000
_cell.angle_alpha   90.00
_cell.angle_beta   90.00
_cell.angle_gamma   90.00
#
_symmetry.space_group_name_H-M   'P 1'
#
loop_
_entity.id
_entity.type
_entity.pdbx_description
1 polymer ?
#
loop_
_entity_poly.entity_id
_entity_poly.type
_entity_poly.pdbx_seq_one_letter_code
_entity_poly.pdbx_strand_id
1 'polypeptide(L)'
;AWSVAWNCVAKSYVNQIPPGTCNWVIGSKGESTPLRRPFNQSGPTLPVGIFDSHNTQVAPQSLYLAQLKERLGESALQAIGYGSTAQLPLPTPSDYAFQGGMQASSELVGRGYNAIHEYMRTLGWDYSEHPNISKNDHYDGVHCEVIFDPILQQYIFKFINHASTEALDSDRGRLLSDRQRNEMKSQTNRNWHHLNGNWNEWQRLDWKFGIPKAFQPTPKFCHLHQLKAQEGNNGAPLITISTRCDENGDNKRVQVIHTGDTRTSGKGVLIDDLPLSDFEDEWIQVETEMHYTHHGTFRIKLTRISDGKVLANQSFSDVDLWRKGATNIRNKFGIYRSLGRKMQSASDRPDNGLKDESLQLADFKVYEAHTNPNPQPHD
;
A
#
# COMPACT_ATOMS: atom_id res chain seq x y z
N ALA A 1 -25.00 -35.67 -13.48
CA ALA A 1 -24.98 -34.24 -13.17
C ALA A 1 -24.64 -33.46 -14.44
N TRP A 2 -25.15 -32.24 -14.56
CA TRP A 2 -24.87 -31.32 -15.65
C TRP A 2 -24.03 -30.20 -15.08
N SER A 3 -22.94 -29.84 -15.77
CA SER A 3 -21.99 -28.85 -15.27
C SER A 3 -21.59 -27.86 -16.36
N VAL A 4 -21.39 -26.62 -15.97
CA VAL A 4 -20.89 -25.56 -16.85
C VAL A 4 -19.71 -24.87 -16.19
N ALA A 5 -18.58 -24.81 -16.89
CA ALA A 5 -17.47 -23.91 -16.58
C ALA A 5 -17.61 -22.68 -17.49
N TRP A 6 -17.82 -21.51 -16.89
CA TRP A 6 -18.10 -20.27 -17.60
C TRP A 6 -17.00 -19.25 -17.39
N ASN A 7 -16.39 -18.77 -18.46
CA ASN A 7 -15.31 -17.76 -18.42
C ASN A 7 -14.16 -18.06 -17.43
N CYS A 8 -13.92 -19.34 -17.14
CA CYS A 8 -12.88 -19.75 -16.22
C CYS A 8 -11.49 -19.64 -16.88
N VAL A 9 -10.46 -19.48 -16.05
CA VAL A 9 -9.05 -19.57 -16.49
C VAL A 9 -8.36 -20.66 -15.70
N ALA A 10 -7.83 -21.66 -16.39
CA ALA A 10 -7.11 -22.77 -15.78
C ALA A 10 -5.94 -23.19 -16.69
N LYS A 11 -4.94 -23.85 -16.12
CA LYS A 11 -3.85 -24.43 -16.94
C LYS A 11 -4.41 -25.45 -17.93
N SER A 12 -5.33 -26.30 -17.47
CA SER A 12 -5.97 -27.31 -18.30
C SER A 12 -7.36 -27.68 -17.77
N TYR A 13 -8.22 -28.20 -18.66
CA TYR A 13 -9.55 -28.71 -18.39
C TYR A 13 -9.66 -30.16 -18.78
N VAL A 14 -10.22 -30.96 -17.87
CA VAL A 14 -10.73 -32.30 -18.18
C VAL A 14 -12.25 -32.18 -18.24
N ASN A 15 -12.81 -32.20 -19.45
CA ASN A 15 -14.25 -32.10 -19.69
C ASN A 15 -14.74 -33.33 -20.41
N GLN A 16 -15.64 -34.10 -19.79
CA GLN A 16 -16.14 -35.37 -20.31
C GLN A 16 -17.66 -35.46 -20.14
N ILE A 17 -18.29 -36.35 -20.90
CA ILE A 17 -19.72 -36.64 -20.88
C ILE A 17 -19.93 -38.05 -20.31
N PRO A 18 -20.10 -38.23 -18.98
CA PRO A 18 -20.57 -39.48 -18.41
C PRO A 18 -21.99 -39.83 -18.89
N PRO A 19 -22.40 -41.10 -18.90
CA PRO A 19 -23.74 -41.50 -19.31
C PRO A 19 -24.83 -40.71 -18.57
N GLY A 20 -25.81 -40.19 -19.33
CA GLY A 20 -26.92 -39.41 -18.80
C GLY A 20 -26.56 -37.99 -18.35
N THR A 21 -25.42 -37.47 -18.77
CA THR A 21 -24.99 -36.10 -18.42
C THR A 21 -24.58 -35.30 -19.66
N CYS A 22 -24.42 -34.01 -19.47
CA CYS A 22 -23.78 -33.14 -20.47
C CYS A 22 -22.99 -32.05 -19.72
N ASN A 23 -21.73 -31.82 -20.12
CA ASN A 23 -20.86 -30.86 -19.47
C ASN A 23 -20.29 -29.89 -20.51
N TRP A 24 -20.25 -28.59 -20.16
CA TRP A 24 -19.78 -27.52 -21.02
C TRP A 24 -18.62 -26.76 -20.39
N VAL A 25 -17.69 -26.35 -21.23
CA VAL A 25 -16.68 -25.34 -20.94
C VAL A 25 -16.88 -24.20 -21.94
N ILE A 26 -17.39 -23.08 -21.47
CA ILE A 26 -17.80 -21.95 -22.33
C ILE A 26 -16.97 -20.71 -22.00
N GLY A 27 -16.39 -20.06 -23.01
CA GLY A 27 -15.61 -18.82 -22.85
C GLY A 27 -14.33 -18.97 -22.05
N SER A 28 -13.91 -20.18 -21.74
CA SER A 28 -12.83 -20.47 -20.77
C SER A 28 -11.47 -20.62 -21.45
N LYS A 29 -10.41 -20.16 -20.77
CA LYS A 29 -9.01 -20.24 -21.25
C LYS A 29 -8.26 -21.37 -20.58
N GLY A 30 -7.59 -22.22 -21.37
CA GLY A 30 -6.74 -23.31 -20.90
C GLY A 30 -6.70 -24.47 -21.89
N GLU A 31 -5.83 -25.42 -21.67
CA GLU A 31 -5.67 -26.58 -22.55
C GLU A 31 -6.77 -27.61 -22.27
N SER A 32 -7.38 -28.16 -23.33
CA SER A 32 -8.23 -29.35 -23.23
C SER A 32 -7.34 -30.58 -23.12
N THR A 33 -7.42 -31.29 -21.99
CA THR A 33 -6.62 -32.49 -21.74
C THR A 33 -7.50 -33.70 -21.47
N PRO A 34 -7.09 -34.89 -21.96
CA PRO A 34 -7.82 -36.13 -21.65
C PRO A 34 -7.65 -36.47 -20.16
N LEU A 35 -8.65 -37.15 -19.57
CA LEU A 35 -8.59 -37.60 -18.20
C LEU A 35 -7.38 -38.55 -18.03
N ARG A 36 -6.45 -38.18 -17.16
CA ARG A 36 -5.48 -39.12 -16.63
C ARG A 36 -6.16 -39.91 -15.53
N ARG A 37 -6.40 -41.18 -15.77
CA ARG A 37 -7.02 -42.05 -14.71
C ARG A 37 -6.07 -42.20 -13.55
N PRO A 38 -6.46 -41.83 -12.33
CA PRO A 38 -5.70 -42.17 -11.15
C PRO A 38 -5.86 -43.66 -10.89
N PHE A 39 -4.80 -44.37 -10.45
CA PHE A 39 -4.84 -45.71 -9.86
C PHE A 39 -5.29 -46.88 -10.79
N ASN A 40 -4.65 -47.05 -11.92
CA ASN A 40 -4.85 -48.29 -12.76
C ASN A 40 -6.31 -48.72 -13.00
N GLN A 41 -7.26 -47.80 -12.98
CA GLN A 41 -8.65 -48.14 -13.26
C GLN A 41 -8.87 -48.43 -14.73
N SER A 42 -9.29 -49.62 -15.06
CA SER A 42 -9.81 -50.02 -16.38
C SER A 42 -11.27 -49.58 -16.51
N GLY A 43 -11.62 -48.94 -17.62
CA GLY A 43 -12.98 -48.54 -17.90
C GLY A 43 -13.06 -47.87 -19.27
N PRO A 44 -14.24 -47.69 -19.86
CA PRO A 44 -14.37 -47.05 -21.18
C PRO A 44 -13.89 -45.59 -21.12
N THR A 45 -13.30 -45.14 -22.23
CA THR A 45 -12.98 -43.73 -22.44
C THR A 45 -14.30 -42.97 -22.59
N LEU A 46 -14.55 -41.99 -21.71
CA LEU A 46 -15.74 -41.17 -21.84
C LEU A 46 -15.58 -40.16 -23.00
N PRO A 47 -16.67 -39.82 -23.70
CA PRO A 47 -16.63 -38.77 -24.69
C PRO A 47 -16.18 -37.43 -24.12
N VAL A 48 -15.48 -36.64 -24.91
CA VAL A 48 -15.11 -35.26 -24.52
C VAL A 48 -16.34 -34.40 -24.42
N GLY A 49 -16.43 -33.58 -23.42
CA GLY A 49 -17.51 -32.60 -23.22
C GLY A 49 -17.50 -31.47 -24.26
N ILE A 50 -18.48 -30.65 -24.19
CA ILE A 50 -18.64 -29.53 -25.14
C ILE A 50 -17.71 -28.39 -24.72
N PHE A 51 -16.91 -27.89 -25.69
CA PHE A 51 -16.15 -26.63 -25.55
C PHE A 51 -16.76 -25.65 -26.53
N ASP A 52 -17.20 -24.50 -26.00
CA ASP A 52 -17.73 -23.39 -26.81
C ASP A 52 -16.94 -22.13 -26.50
N SER A 53 -16.65 -21.34 -27.53
CA SER A 53 -15.87 -20.11 -27.45
C SER A 53 -14.56 -20.33 -26.67
N HIS A 54 -13.88 -21.46 -26.91
CA HIS A 54 -12.67 -21.87 -26.21
C HIS A 54 -11.57 -20.82 -26.39
N ASN A 55 -10.94 -20.40 -25.27
CA ASN A 55 -9.94 -19.33 -25.21
C ASN A 55 -10.47 -17.90 -25.49
N THR A 56 -11.77 -17.71 -25.71
CA THR A 56 -12.40 -16.41 -25.93
C THR A 56 -13.51 -16.19 -24.93
N GLN A 57 -13.36 -15.21 -24.05
CA GLN A 57 -14.39 -14.91 -23.06
C GLN A 57 -15.71 -14.48 -23.71
N VAL A 58 -16.82 -14.88 -23.10
CA VAL A 58 -18.20 -14.59 -23.58
C VAL A 58 -18.93 -13.69 -22.60
N ALA A 59 -19.96 -12.99 -23.08
CA ALA A 59 -20.87 -12.23 -22.23
C ALA A 59 -22.05 -13.12 -21.79
N PRO A 60 -22.55 -12.92 -20.55
CA PRO A 60 -22.06 -12.04 -19.50
C PRO A 60 -20.78 -12.57 -18.86
N GLN A 61 -19.97 -11.70 -18.25
CA GLN A 61 -18.73 -12.12 -17.62
C GLN A 61 -18.94 -13.18 -16.51
N SER A 62 -20.00 -13.04 -15.72
CA SER A 62 -20.43 -14.02 -14.72
C SER A 62 -21.86 -14.49 -15.03
N LEU A 63 -21.99 -15.76 -15.35
CA LEU A 63 -23.29 -16.37 -15.58
C LEU A 63 -24.16 -16.38 -14.30
N TYR A 64 -23.54 -16.63 -13.15
CA TYR A 64 -24.22 -16.63 -11.86
C TYR A 64 -24.84 -15.26 -11.55
N LEU A 65 -24.09 -14.19 -11.70
CA LEU A 65 -24.56 -12.84 -11.42
C LEU A 65 -25.65 -12.41 -12.40
N ALA A 66 -25.51 -12.76 -13.67
CA ALA A 66 -26.55 -12.48 -14.67
C ALA A 66 -27.87 -13.19 -14.35
N GLN A 67 -27.80 -14.46 -13.99
CA GLN A 67 -28.99 -15.24 -13.60
C GLN A 67 -29.62 -14.75 -12.29
N LEU A 68 -28.79 -14.36 -11.32
CA LEU A 68 -29.28 -13.81 -10.05
C LEU A 68 -30.04 -12.50 -10.29
N LYS A 69 -29.47 -11.62 -11.11
CA LYS A 69 -30.10 -10.36 -11.51
C LYS A 69 -31.41 -10.60 -12.26
N GLU A 70 -31.45 -11.51 -13.20
CA GLU A 70 -32.62 -11.86 -13.99
C GLU A 70 -33.76 -12.38 -13.12
N ARG A 71 -33.44 -13.24 -12.14
CA ARG A 71 -34.46 -13.91 -11.30
C ARG A 71 -34.97 -13.09 -10.11
N LEU A 72 -34.07 -12.34 -9.47
CA LEU A 72 -34.31 -11.68 -8.18
C LEU A 72 -34.09 -10.17 -8.21
N GLY A 73 -33.68 -9.63 -9.37
CA GLY A 73 -33.46 -8.20 -9.54
C GLY A 73 -32.12 -7.69 -9.01
N GLU A 74 -31.89 -6.41 -9.18
CA GLU A 74 -30.66 -5.74 -8.78
C GLU A 74 -30.41 -5.79 -7.26
N SER A 75 -31.47 -5.78 -6.46
CA SER A 75 -31.39 -5.86 -4.99
C SER A 75 -30.74 -7.15 -4.49
N ALA A 76 -30.90 -8.26 -5.24
CA ALA A 76 -30.25 -9.51 -4.89
C ALA A 76 -28.74 -9.47 -5.13
N LEU A 77 -28.30 -8.79 -6.19
CA LEU A 77 -26.88 -8.54 -6.41
C LEU A 77 -26.29 -7.66 -5.32
N GLN A 78 -27.02 -6.63 -4.91
CA GLN A 78 -26.61 -5.76 -3.81
C GLN A 78 -26.48 -6.52 -2.49
N ALA A 79 -27.42 -7.42 -2.20
CA ALA A 79 -27.42 -8.21 -0.97
C ALA A 79 -26.22 -9.17 -0.84
N ILE A 80 -25.61 -9.59 -1.97
CA ILE A 80 -24.40 -10.44 -1.99
C ILE A 80 -23.13 -9.66 -2.33
N GLY A 81 -23.18 -8.32 -2.28
CA GLY A 81 -22.02 -7.47 -2.55
C GLY A 81 -21.65 -7.30 -4.04
N TYR A 82 -22.51 -7.77 -4.96
CA TYR A 82 -22.34 -7.63 -6.41
C TYR A 82 -23.41 -6.72 -7.04
N GLY A 83 -24.13 -5.95 -6.23
CA GLY A 83 -25.06 -4.96 -6.71
C GLY A 83 -24.35 -3.98 -7.61
N SER A 84 -25.05 -3.62 -8.68
CA SER A 84 -24.61 -2.75 -9.79
C SER A 84 -23.24 -2.12 -9.57
N THR A 85 -22.30 -2.35 -10.49
CA THR A 85 -21.18 -1.45 -10.71
C THR A 85 -21.64 -0.10 -11.33
N ALA A 86 -22.75 0.43 -10.92
CA ALA A 86 -22.82 1.83 -10.65
C ALA A 86 -21.75 2.00 -9.56
N GLN A 87 -20.52 2.34 -9.94
CA GLN A 87 -19.56 2.91 -9.01
C GLN A 87 -20.39 3.87 -8.18
N LEU A 88 -20.52 3.57 -6.87
CA LEU A 88 -20.99 4.60 -5.95
C LEU A 88 -20.26 5.85 -6.39
N PRO A 89 -20.94 6.96 -6.65
CA PRO A 89 -20.26 8.14 -7.13
C PRO A 89 -19.07 8.34 -6.22
N LEU A 90 -17.90 8.44 -6.85
CA LEU A 90 -16.67 8.57 -6.08
C LEU A 90 -16.87 9.75 -5.14
N PRO A 91 -16.46 9.66 -3.86
CA PRO A 91 -16.63 10.76 -2.94
C PRO A 91 -16.09 12.05 -3.56
N THR A 92 -16.88 13.08 -3.47
CA THR A 92 -16.45 14.44 -3.83
C THR A 92 -15.70 15.06 -2.65
N PRO A 93 -14.92 16.12 -2.82
CA PRO A 93 -14.25 16.78 -1.72
C PRO A 93 -15.16 17.17 -0.55
N SER A 94 -16.45 17.46 -0.81
CA SER A 94 -17.45 17.81 0.19
C SER A 94 -17.94 16.62 1.02
N ASP A 95 -17.72 15.39 0.56
CA ASP A 95 -18.16 14.18 1.26
C ASP A 95 -17.19 13.74 2.35
N TYR A 96 -15.99 14.31 2.36
CA TYR A 96 -14.96 13.99 3.33
C TYR A 96 -15.05 14.83 4.60
N ALA A 97 -15.25 14.18 5.73
CA ALA A 97 -15.20 14.79 7.05
C ALA A 97 -13.78 14.72 7.64
N PHE A 98 -13.27 15.84 8.15
CA PHE A 98 -11.98 15.89 8.83
C PHE A 98 -12.01 15.06 10.11
N GLN A 99 -11.06 14.16 10.26
CA GLN A 99 -10.95 13.24 11.39
C GLN A 99 -9.82 13.60 12.34
N GLY A 100 -8.74 14.15 11.84
CA GLY A 100 -7.60 14.53 12.66
C GLY A 100 -6.41 14.93 11.80
N GLY A 101 -5.40 15.45 12.47
CA GLY A 101 -4.20 15.90 11.80
C GLY A 101 -3.07 16.16 12.78
N MET A 102 -1.93 16.56 12.25
CA MET A 102 -0.77 16.92 13.05
C MET A 102 0.02 18.02 12.36
N GLN A 103 0.38 19.03 13.14
CA GLN A 103 1.30 20.09 12.76
C GLN A 103 2.36 20.24 13.84
N ALA A 104 3.60 20.54 13.45
CA ALA A 104 4.65 20.80 14.43
C ALA A 104 4.41 22.13 15.15
N SER A 105 4.80 22.20 16.43
CA SER A 105 4.64 23.38 17.28
C SER A 105 6.00 24.00 17.61
N SER A 106 6.04 25.34 17.72
CA SER A 106 7.22 26.08 18.18
C SER A 106 7.74 25.64 19.54
N GLU A 107 6.85 25.12 20.39
CA GLU A 107 7.18 24.64 21.73
C GLU A 107 8.09 23.39 21.71
N LEU A 108 8.19 22.72 20.58
CA LEU A 108 9.02 21.53 20.40
C LEU A 108 10.43 21.83 19.89
N VAL A 109 10.71 23.08 19.53
CA VAL A 109 12.04 23.49 19.06
C VAL A 109 13.08 23.24 20.14
N GLY A 110 14.15 22.51 19.79
CA GLY A 110 15.20 22.14 20.74
C GLY A 110 14.80 21.08 21.76
N ARG A 111 13.61 20.52 21.68
CA ARG A 111 13.17 19.41 22.54
C ARG A 111 13.64 18.08 21.98
N GLY A 112 14.08 17.20 22.86
CA GLY A 112 14.48 15.84 22.50
C GLY A 112 13.27 14.97 22.07
N TYR A 113 13.57 13.79 21.54
CA TYR A 113 12.60 12.89 20.94
C TYR A 113 11.44 12.52 21.88
N ASN A 114 11.65 12.41 23.19
CA ASN A 114 10.59 12.11 24.16
C ASN A 114 9.47 13.14 24.13
N ALA A 115 9.81 14.43 24.10
CA ALA A 115 8.82 15.51 24.07
C ALA A 115 8.07 15.53 22.71
N ILE A 116 8.80 15.29 21.61
CA ILE A 116 8.19 15.18 20.28
C ILE A 116 7.26 13.96 20.19
N HIS A 117 7.69 12.81 20.72
CA HIS A 117 6.87 11.60 20.75
C HIS A 117 5.61 11.79 21.59
N GLU A 118 5.73 12.38 22.78
CA GLU A 118 4.57 12.64 23.63
C GLU A 118 3.58 13.59 22.95
N TYR A 119 4.06 14.66 22.33
CA TYR A 119 3.23 15.56 21.55
C TYR A 119 2.49 14.81 20.41
N MET A 120 3.19 14.01 19.62
CA MET A 120 2.58 13.22 18.56
C MET A 120 1.49 12.28 19.13
N ARG A 121 1.74 11.66 20.28
CA ARG A 121 0.78 10.77 20.93
C ARG A 121 -0.51 11.46 21.34
N THR A 122 -0.46 12.70 21.78
CA THR A 122 -1.67 13.48 22.11
C THR A 122 -2.54 13.76 20.89
N LEU A 123 -2.00 13.62 19.69
CA LEU A 123 -2.68 13.83 18.41
C LEU A 123 -2.99 12.51 17.66
N GLY A 124 -2.79 11.36 18.30
CA GLY A 124 -3.08 10.05 17.74
C GLY A 124 -1.96 9.44 16.87
N TRP A 125 -0.74 9.96 16.98
CA TRP A 125 0.42 9.45 16.28
C TRP A 125 1.41 8.81 17.24
N ASP A 126 2.14 7.80 16.79
CA ASP A 126 3.12 7.04 17.56
C ASP A 126 4.47 7.10 16.87
N TYR A 127 5.45 7.70 17.54
CA TYR A 127 6.83 7.78 17.06
C TYR A 127 7.73 6.78 17.81
N SER A 128 7.32 5.53 17.87
CA SER A 128 8.07 4.44 18.52
C SER A 128 8.96 3.64 17.57
N GLU A 129 9.00 3.97 16.28
CA GLU A 129 9.82 3.27 15.30
C GLU A 129 11.01 4.13 14.83
N HIS A 130 11.90 4.44 15.75
CA HIS A 130 13.10 5.26 15.52
C HIS A 130 14.35 4.59 16.11
N PRO A 131 15.58 5.02 15.73
CA PRO A 131 16.81 4.40 16.19
C PRO A 131 17.04 4.43 17.71
N ASN A 132 16.65 5.50 18.41
CA ASN A 132 16.88 5.66 19.85
C ASN A 132 16.00 4.79 20.77
N ILE A 133 15.14 3.95 20.22
CA ILE A 133 14.18 3.17 21.04
C ILE A 133 14.87 2.07 21.86
N SER A 134 16.06 1.67 21.48
CA SER A 134 16.81 0.58 22.12
C SER A 134 18.11 1.08 22.74
N LYS A 135 18.42 0.53 23.91
CA LYS A 135 19.74 0.74 24.57
C LYS A 135 20.92 0.20 23.76
N ASN A 136 20.64 -0.56 22.71
CA ASN A 136 21.65 -1.14 21.82
C ASN A 136 21.86 -0.30 20.56
N ASP A 137 21.21 0.85 20.45
CA ASP A 137 21.55 1.81 19.41
C ASP A 137 22.98 2.29 19.65
N HIS A 138 23.81 2.21 18.65
CA HIS A 138 25.23 2.56 18.74
C HIS A 138 25.48 4.04 18.39
N TYR A 139 24.44 4.76 18.02
CA TYR A 139 24.49 6.19 17.78
C TYR A 139 23.34 6.92 18.49
N ASP A 140 23.70 7.73 19.49
CA ASP A 140 22.75 8.54 20.26
C ASP A 140 22.63 9.96 19.69
N GLY A 141 22.30 10.05 18.42
CA GLY A 141 22.16 11.29 17.69
C GLY A 141 20.72 11.85 17.68
N VAL A 142 20.56 12.98 16.99
CA VAL A 142 19.26 13.59 16.75
C VAL A 142 18.61 12.88 15.57
N HIS A 143 17.51 12.18 15.81
CA HIS A 143 16.76 11.47 14.77
C HIS A 143 15.45 12.15 14.40
N CYS A 144 14.96 13.07 15.21
CA CYS A 144 13.84 13.93 14.89
C CYS A 144 14.00 15.29 15.58
N GLU A 145 13.80 16.33 14.83
CA GLU A 145 13.80 17.71 15.33
C GLU A 145 12.61 18.48 14.76
N VAL A 146 12.22 19.56 15.46
CA VAL A 146 11.26 20.54 14.96
C VAL A 146 12.01 21.81 14.61
N ILE A 147 11.87 22.26 13.38
CA ILE A 147 12.51 23.48 12.86
C ILE A 147 11.45 24.38 12.20
N PHE A 148 11.75 25.68 12.11
CA PHE A 148 10.94 26.59 11.33
C PHE A 148 11.33 26.50 9.86
N ASP A 149 10.36 26.29 8.98
CA ASP A 149 10.56 26.28 7.53
C ASP A 149 10.15 27.61 6.92
N PRO A 150 11.08 28.33 6.26
CA PRO A 150 10.80 29.65 5.72
C PRO A 150 9.96 29.62 4.43
N ILE A 151 9.87 28.47 3.72
CA ILE A 151 9.06 28.33 2.50
C ILE A 151 7.59 28.15 2.89
N LEU A 152 7.33 27.23 3.82
CA LEU A 152 5.97 26.96 4.31
C LEU A 152 5.51 27.98 5.37
N GLN A 153 6.42 28.84 5.90
CA GLN A 153 6.14 29.81 6.98
C GLN A 153 5.55 29.14 8.24
N GLN A 154 6.04 27.96 8.58
CA GLN A 154 5.56 27.18 9.72
C GLN A 154 6.64 26.27 10.33
N TYR A 155 6.37 25.72 11.49
CA TYR A 155 7.19 24.67 12.08
C TYR A 155 6.90 23.33 11.42
N ILE A 156 7.95 22.52 11.22
CA ILE A 156 7.90 21.22 10.56
C ILE A 156 8.66 20.17 11.37
N PHE A 157 8.36 18.90 11.16
CA PHE A 157 9.17 17.79 11.64
C PHE A 157 10.26 17.46 10.63
N LYS A 158 11.48 17.23 11.10
CA LYS A 158 12.59 16.75 10.29
C LYS A 158 13.10 15.44 10.88
N PHE A 159 12.95 14.37 10.14
CA PHE A 159 13.43 13.04 10.47
C PHE A 159 14.81 12.84 9.86
N ILE A 160 15.75 12.25 10.60
CA ILE A 160 17.15 12.12 10.20
C ILE A 160 17.57 10.66 10.40
N ASN A 161 18.18 10.08 9.37
CA ASN A 161 18.85 8.78 9.43
C ASN A 161 20.34 8.96 9.19
N HIS A 162 21.16 8.39 10.05
CA HIS A 162 22.62 8.48 10.00
C HIS A 162 23.21 7.19 9.39
N ALA A 163 24.10 7.35 8.43
CA ALA A 163 24.82 6.24 7.78
C ALA A 163 26.28 6.58 7.50
N SER A 164 26.82 7.58 8.20
CA SER A 164 28.23 7.96 8.09
C SER A 164 29.16 6.91 8.70
N THR A 165 30.47 7.14 8.55
CA THR A 165 31.49 6.24 9.11
C THR A 165 31.49 6.20 10.64
N GLU A 166 30.96 7.23 11.28
CA GLU A 166 30.95 7.38 12.74
C GLU A 166 29.59 7.08 13.35
N ALA A 167 28.51 7.14 12.52
CA ALA A 167 27.13 6.96 12.96
C ALA A 167 26.35 6.11 11.96
N LEU A 168 25.90 4.96 12.40
CA LEU A 168 25.05 4.06 11.60
C LEU A 168 23.80 3.70 12.41
N ASP A 169 22.67 4.23 12.00
CA ASP A 169 21.38 3.90 12.58
C ASP A 169 20.91 2.50 12.21
N SER A 170 20.03 1.97 13.01
CA SER A 170 19.48 0.63 12.86
C SER A 170 17.97 0.63 12.71
N ASP A 171 17.40 -0.55 12.55
CA ASP A 171 15.96 -0.77 12.63
C ASP A 171 15.55 -1.03 14.09
N ARG A 172 15.04 0.00 14.77
CA ARG A 172 14.51 -0.11 16.14
C ARG A 172 15.57 -0.61 17.13
N GLY A 173 16.78 -0.09 17.02
CA GLY A 173 17.91 -0.45 17.89
C GLY A 173 18.48 -1.85 17.65
N ARG A 174 18.20 -2.50 16.55
CA ARG A 174 18.83 -3.76 16.15
C ARG A 174 20.14 -3.46 15.46
N LEU A 175 21.26 -3.58 16.15
CA LEU A 175 22.60 -3.31 15.65
C LEU A 175 22.95 -4.03 14.34
N LEU A 176 22.48 -5.25 14.17
CA LEU A 176 22.81 -6.09 13.01
C LEU A 176 21.60 -6.25 12.10
N SER A 177 21.19 -5.17 11.45
CA SER A 177 20.06 -5.12 10.53
C SER A 177 20.52 -4.91 9.09
N ASP A 178 19.65 -5.26 8.14
CA ASP A 178 19.81 -4.95 6.71
C ASP A 178 19.10 -3.64 6.33
N ARG A 179 18.61 -2.89 7.33
CA ARG A 179 17.76 -1.71 7.14
C ARG A 179 17.86 -0.72 8.28
N GLN A 180 17.47 0.51 7.96
CA GLN A 180 17.29 1.60 8.92
C GLN A 180 15.84 2.03 8.93
N ARG A 181 15.32 2.43 10.11
CA ARG A 181 13.96 2.92 10.25
C ARG A 181 13.89 4.11 11.16
N ASN A 182 13.24 5.14 10.68
CA ASN A 182 12.89 6.32 11.43
C ASN A 182 11.52 6.80 10.95
N GLU A 183 10.45 6.25 11.55
CA GLU A 183 9.08 6.45 11.10
C GLU A 183 8.14 6.71 12.28
N MET A 184 7.19 7.60 12.06
CA MET A 184 5.97 7.68 12.85
C MET A 184 4.83 6.91 12.18
N LYS A 185 3.80 6.57 12.94
CA LYS A 185 2.62 5.87 12.46
C LYS A 185 1.36 6.33 13.19
N SER A 186 0.20 6.15 12.57
CA SER A 186 -1.08 6.34 13.27
C SER A 186 -1.23 5.30 14.39
N GLN A 187 -1.80 5.72 15.54
CA GLN A 187 -2.13 4.84 16.65
C GLN A 187 -3.33 3.97 16.30
N THR A 188 -3.34 2.74 16.83
CA THR A 188 -4.37 1.73 16.54
C THR A 188 -5.30 1.47 17.72
N ASN A 189 -5.15 2.22 18.82
CA ASN A 189 -6.05 2.08 19.95
C ASN A 189 -7.44 2.66 19.61
N ARG A 190 -8.45 2.29 20.40
CA ARG A 190 -9.84 2.61 20.14
C ARG A 190 -10.14 4.11 19.97
N ASN A 191 -9.36 4.97 20.60
CA ASN A 191 -9.58 6.42 20.53
C ASN A 191 -9.12 7.03 19.20
N TRP A 192 -8.24 6.35 18.47
CA TRP A 192 -7.59 6.84 17.25
C TRP A 192 -7.84 5.98 16.02
N HIS A 193 -8.85 5.08 16.06
CA HIS A 193 -9.17 4.20 14.94
C HIS A 193 -9.49 4.99 13.66
N HIS A 194 -10.07 6.17 13.78
CA HIS A 194 -10.42 7.07 12.69
C HIS A 194 -9.21 7.67 11.93
N LEU A 195 -7.99 7.53 12.48
CA LEU A 195 -6.77 7.89 11.75
C LEU A 195 -6.24 6.75 10.86
N ASN A 196 -6.86 5.57 10.92
CA ASN A 196 -6.49 4.39 10.16
C ASN A 196 -7.57 4.07 9.13
N GLY A 197 -7.18 3.46 8.02
CA GLY A 197 -8.15 2.96 7.06
C GLY A 197 -8.89 1.74 7.60
N ASN A 198 -10.21 1.74 7.55
CA ASN A 198 -11.06 0.65 7.99
C ASN A 198 -11.71 -0.03 6.78
N TRP A 199 -12.20 -1.27 6.95
CA TRP A 199 -12.83 -2.02 5.87
C TRP A 199 -14.02 -1.26 5.25
N ASN A 200 -14.05 -1.22 3.92
CA ASN A 200 -15.09 -0.57 3.10
C ASN A 200 -15.23 0.94 3.33
N GLU A 201 -14.18 1.59 3.79
CA GLU A 201 -14.14 3.03 4.07
C GLU A 201 -13.35 3.77 3.00
N TRP A 202 -13.77 4.98 2.71
CA TRP A 202 -12.98 5.94 1.96
C TRP A 202 -12.21 6.83 2.92
N GLN A 203 -10.90 6.85 2.79
CA GLN A 203 -10.01 7.74 3.52
C GLN A 203 -9.24 8.62 2.54
N ARG A 204 -9.09 9.91 2.90
CA ARG A 204 -8.20 10.84 2.22
C ARG A 204 -7.11 11.26 3.18
N LEU A 205 -5.88 11.29 2.69
CA LEU A 205 -4.71 11.83 3.38
C LEU A 205 -4.15 13.00 2.62
N ASP A 206 -4.00 14.13 3.30
CA ASP A 206 -3.25 15.28 2.81
C ASP A 206 -2.04 15.47 3.73
N TRP A 207 -0.87 15.63 3.14
CA TRP A 207 0.37 15.89 3.87
C TRP A 207 1.43 16.48 2.94
N LYS A 208 2.52 16.96 3.53
CA LYS A 208 3.62 17.53 2.77
C LYS A 208 4.93 16.87 3.14
N PHE A 209 5.83 16.76 2.16
CA PHE A 209 7.21 16.36 2.41
C PHE A 209 8.21 17.17 1.60
N GLY A 210 9.43 17.27 2.14
CA GLY A 210 10.59 17.81 1.47
C GLY A 210 11.79 16.89 1.66
N ILE A 211 12.59 16.70 0.62
CA ILE A 211 13.84 15.99 0.66
C ILE A 211 14.99 16.91 0.28
N PRO A 212 16.19 16.76 0.90
CA PRO A 212 17.33 17.63 0.59
C PRO A 212 17.87 17.35 -0.82
N LYS A 213 18.61 18.31 -1.32
CA LYS A 213 19.36 18.17 -2.56
C LYS A 213 20.33 16.99 -2.49
N ALA A 214 20.48 16.30 -3.61
CA ALA A 214 21.31 15.12 -3.74
C ALA A 214 20.97 14.00 -2.76
N PHE A 215 19.70 13.82 -2.43
CA PHE A 215 19.21 12.69 -1.66
C PHE A 215 19.65 11.38 -2.31
N GLN A 216 20.17 10.44 -1.51
CA GLN A 216 20.65 9.16 -1.99
C GLN A 216 19.67 8.04 -1.65
N PRO A 217 18.82 7.62 -2.59
CA PRO A 217 17.98 6.44 -2.43
C PRO A 217 18.78 5.16 -2.51
N THR A 218 18.13 4.04 -2.28
CA THR A 218 18.72 2.70 -2.40
C THR A 218 18.10 1.92 -3.56
N PRO A 219 18.81 0.96 -4.15
CA PRO A 219 18.25 0.11 -5.21
C PRO A 219 17.09 -0.78 -4.72
N LYS A 220 17.06 -1.12 -3.42
CA LYS A 220 16.05 -2.03 -2.87
C LYS A 220 14.80 -1.30 -2.41
N PHE A 221 14.83 -0.60 -1.30
CA PHE A 221 13.70 0.20 -0.83
C PHE A 221 14.15 1.37 0.03
N CYS A 222 13.48 2.50 -0.16
CA CYS A 222 13.57 3.67 0.70
C CYS A 222 12.17 4.30 0.74
N HIS A 223 11.36 3.86 1.71
CA HIS A 223 9.99 4.32 1.86
C HIS A 223 9.93 5.65 2.59
N LEU A 224 9.18 6.60 2.05
CA LEU A 224 8.83 7.89 2.68
C LEU A 224 7.44 7.83 3.31
N HIS A 225 6.56 7.00 2.75
CA HIS A 225 5.21 6.73 3.25
C HIS A 225 4.83 5.28 3.01
N GLN A 226 4.05 4.70 3.93
CA GLN A 226 3.52 3.36 3.81
C GLN A 226 2.07 3.30 4.31
N LEU A 227 1.19 2.64 3.55
CA LEU A 227 -0.05 2.07 4.06
C LEU A 227 0.23 0.65 4.52
N LYS A 228 0.06 0.37 5.81
CA LYS A 228 0.51 -0.88 6.42
C LYS A 228 -0.59 -1.53 7.25
N ALA A 229 -0.96 -2.76 6.92
CA ALA A 229 -1.92 -3.52 7.70
C ALA A 229 -1.50 -3.67 9.17
N GLN A 230 -2.46 -3.56 10.06
CA GLN A 230 -2.36 -3.98 11.45
C GLN A 230 -2.86 -5.42 11.52
N GLU A 231 -2.06 -6.30 12.11
CA GLU A 231 -2.35 -7.73 12.22
C GLU A 231 -2.47 -8.47 10.87
N GLY A 232 -2.85 -9.72 10.91
CA GLY A 232 -3.02 -10.56 9.73
C GLY A 232 -1.78 -10.63 8.84
N ASN A 233 -1.98 -10.61 7.54
CA ASN A 233 -0.90 -10.61 6.54
C ASN A 233 -0.25 -9.22 6.44
N ASN A 234 0.54 -8.86 7.43
CA ASN A 234 1.18 -7.55 7.56
C ASN A 234 2.68 -7.55 7.17
N GLY A 235 3.18 -8.54 6.46
CA GLY A 235 4.58 -8.66 6.08
C GLY A 235 5.07 -7.49 5.20
N ALA A 236 4.35 -7.19 4.12
CA ALA A 236 4.64 -6.06 3.23
C ALA A 236 3.62 -4.92 3.40
N PRO A 237 3.96 -3.66 3.08
CA PRO A 237 2.97 -2.57 3.00
C PRO A 237 2.06 -2.76 1.78
N LEU A 238 0.84 -2.18 1.81
CA LEU A 238 -0.09 -2.19 0.67
C LEU A 238 0.33 -1.17 -0.39
N ILE A 239 0.55 0.06 0.03
CA ILE A 239 1.03 1.15 -0.81
C ILE A 239 2.29 1.73 -0.19
N THR A 240 3.25 2.09 -1.03
CA THR A 240 4.41 2.89 -0.61
C THR A 240 4.66 4.02 -1.59
N ILE A 241 5.04 5.17 -1.05
CA ILE A 241 5.76 6.22 -1.79
C ILE A 241 7.23 6.04 -1.42
N SER A 242 8.05 5.74 -2.42
CA SER A 242 9.44 5.30 -2.20
C SER A 242 10.39 6.02 -3.14
N THR A 243 11.57 6.35 -2.66
CA THR A 243 12.67 6.73 -3.54
C THR A 243 13.45 5.50 -3.98
N ARG A 244 13.94 5.49 -5.20
CA ARG A 244 14.71 4.40 -5.81
C ARG A 244 15.85 4.93 -6.64
N CYS A 245 16.89 4.10 -6.79
CA CYS A 245 17.93 4.22 -7.80
C CYS A 245 18.19 2.83 -8.40
N ASP A 246 19.04 2.74 -9.42
CA ASP A 246 19.59 1.46 -9.88
C ASP A 246 20.77 1.01 -8.98
N GLU A 247 21.37 -0.13 -9.32
CA GLU A 247 22.46 -0.72 -8.53
C GLU A 247 23.73 0.15 -8.50
N ASN A 248 23.89 1.07 -9.47
CA ASN A 248 25.02 1.99 -9.53
C ASN A 248 24.74 3.31 -8.77
N GLY A 249 23.51 3.50 -8.26
CA GLY A 249 23.08 4.74 -7.62
C GLY A 249 22.55 5.80 -8.57
N ASP A 250 22.44 5.48 -9.85
CA ASP A 250 21.89 6.35 -10.90
C ASP A 250 20.36 6.18 -11.05
N ASN A 251 19.77 6.87 -12.02
CA ASN A 251 18.32 6.79 -12.33
C ASN A 251 17.45 6.98 -11.07
N LYS A 252 17.79 7.98 -10.30
CA LYS A 252 17.07 8.31 -9.07
C LYS A 252 15.65 8.78 -9.37
N ARG A 253 14.68 8.18 -8.71
CA ARG A 253 13.26 8.44 -8.97
C ARG A 253 12.40 8.21 -7.74
N VAL A 254 11.20 8.77 -7.76
CA VAL A 254 10.11 8.44 -6.84
C VAL A 254 9.20 7.41 -7.50
N GLN A 255 8.83 6.40 -6.76
CA GLN A 255 7.89 5.35 -7.18
C GLN A 255 6.71 5.28 -6.25
N VAL A 256 5.53 4.98 -6.80
CA VAL A 256 4.37 4.53 -6.05
C VAL A 256 4.17 3.05 -6.33
N ILE A 257 4.18 2.23 -5.28
CA ILE A 257 4.18 0.78 -5.41
C ILE A 257 3.00 0.19 -4.65
N HIS A 258 2.27 -0.72 -5.27
CA HIS A 258 1.21 -1.51 -4.67
C HIS A 258 1.65 -2.97 -4.50
N THR A 259 1.44 -3.50 -3.29
CA THR A 259 1.63 -4.91 -2.99
C THR A 259 0.32 -5.47 -2.44
N GLY A 260 -0.33 -6.36 -3.18
CA GLY A 260 -1.58 -6.99 -2.78
C GLY A 260 -1.42 -8.01 -1.64
N ASP A 261 -2.52 -8.59 -1.19
CA ASP A 261 -2.54 -9.63 -0.15
C ASP A 261 -1.79 -10.89 -0.60
N THR A 262 -1.87 -11.21 -1.88
CA THR A 262 -1.13 -12.29 -2.53
C THR A 262 -0.18 -11.73 -3.57
N ARG A 263 0.72 -12.58 -4.07
CA ARG A 263 1.62 -12.21 -5.18
C ARG A 263 0.88 -11.82 -6.45
N THR A 264 -0.30 -12.40 -6.66
CA THR A 264 -1.12 -12.18 -7.86
C THR A 264 -2.10 -11.02 -7.72
N SER A 265 -2.44 -10.59 -6.49
CA SER A 265 -3.29 -9.42 -6.27
C SER A 265 -2.53 -8.09 -6.26
N GLY A 266 -1.19 -8.12 -6.24
CA GLY A 266 -0.35 -6.93 -6.32
C GLY A 266 -0.25 -6.39 -7.74
N LYS A 267 -0.47 -5.10 -7.92
CA LYS A 267 -0.30 -4.42 -9.22
C LYS A 267 1.15 -4.03 -9.52
N GLY A 268 2.06 -4.18 -8.54
CA GLY A 268 3.46 -3.81 -8.67
C GLY A 268 3.68 -2.30 -8.64
N VAL A 269 4.56 -1.80 -9.50
CA VAL A 269 4.83 -0.36 -9.60
C VAL A 269 3.67 0.31 -10.32
N LEU A 270 3.00 1.25 -9.63
CA LEU A 270 1.88 2.03 -10.17
C LEU A 270 2.37 3.28 -10.92
N ILE A 271 3.41 3.93 -10.40
CA ILE A 271 4.05 5.11 -10.99
C ILE A 271 5.56 4.94 -10.87
N ASP A 272 6.31 5.11 -11.97
CA ASP A 272 7.75 4.87 -12.05
C ASP A 272 8.53 6.01 -12.76
N ASP A 273 7.86 6.97 -13.32
CA ASP A 273 8.40 7.97 -14.21
C ASP A 273 8.60 9.37 -13.56
N LEU A 274 8.83 9.39 -12.25
CA LEU A 274 9.01 10.63 -11.50
C LEU A 274 10.50 10.83 -11.15
N PRO A 275 11.26 11.65 -11.92
CA PRO A 275 12.66 11.91 -11.61
C PRO A 275 12.82 12.52 -10.22
N LEU A 276 13.77 12.02 -9.42
CA LEU A 276 13.98 12.51 -8.06
C LEU A 276 14.34 14.00 -8.03
N SER A 277 14.97 14.50 -9.09
CA SER A 277 15.33 15.92 -9.24
C SER A 277 14.12 16.87 -9.22
N ASP A 278 12.93 16.40 -9.52
CA ASP A 278 11.69 17.20 -9.42
C ASP A 278 11.22 17.38 -7.96
N PHE A 279 11.83 16.66 -7.02
CA PHE A 279 11.47 16.60 -5.59
C PHE A 279 12.57 17.19 -4.68
N GLU A 280 13.81 17.24 -5.14
CA GLU A 280 14.96 17.68 -4.33
C GLU A 280 14.89 19.20 -4.08
N ASP A 281 15.10 19.60 -2.81
CA ASP A 281 14.97 20.98 -2.31
C ASP A 281 13.59 21.60 -2.55
N GLU A 282 12.56 20.76 -2.70
CA GLU A 282 11.19 21.17 -2.99
C GLU A 282 10.22 20.63 -1.95
N TRP A 283 9.19 21.41 -1.65
CA TRP A 283 8.04 20.90 -0.90
C TRP A 283 7.00 20.31 -1.83
N ILE A 284 6.58 19.10 -1.52
CA ILE A 284 5.57 18.37 -2.29
C ILE A 284 4.31 18.21 -1.45
N GLN A 285 3.20 18.73 -1.96
CA GLN A 285 1.87 18.41 -1.44
C GLN A 285 1.46 17.03 -1.95
N VAL A 286 1.10 16.15 -1.05
CA VAL A 286 0.56 14.82 -1.34
C VAL A 286 -0.91 14.80 -0.96
N GLU A 287 -1.75 14.37 -1.90
CA GLU A 287 -3.17 14.11 -1.71
C GLU A 287 -3.41 12.67 -2.16
N THR A 288 -3.88 11.82 -1.26
CA THR A 288 -4.22 10.43 -1.59
C THR A 288 -5.63 10.09 -1.12
N GLU A 289 -6.36 9.33 -1.93
CA GLU A 289 -7.67 8.80 -1.56
C GLU A 289 -7.65 7.27 -1.72
N MET A 290 -8.14 6.57 -0.74
CA MET A 290 -8.17 5.11 -0.67
C MET A 290 -9.57 4.61 -0.34
N HIS A 291 -10.05 3.62 -1.10
CA HIS A 291 -11.19 2.81 -0.74
C HIS A 291 -10.70 1.44 -0.28
N TYR A 292 -10.76 1.18 1.01
CA TYR A 292 -10.15 0.00 1.64
C TYR A 292 -10.99 -1.26 1.46
N THR A 293 -10.87 -1.89 0.30
CA THR A 293 -11.49 -3.17 -0.04
C THR A 293 -10.52 -4.01 -0.89
N HIS A 294 -10.86 -5.29 -1.15
CA HIS A 294 -10.10 -6.12 -2.09
C HIS A 294 -10.20 -5.63 -3.55
N HIS A 295 -11.23 -4.87 -3.88
CA HIS A 295 -11.47 -4.25 -5.20
C HIS A 295 -11.58 -2.73 -5.05
N GLY A 296 -10.65 -2.14 -4.32
CA GLY A 296 -10.66 -0.74 -3.98
C GLY A 296 -10.21 0.20 -5.09
N THR A 297 -10.17 1.46 -4.73
CA THR A 297 -9.64 2.53 -5.57
C THR A 297 -8.50 3.22 -4.83
N PHE A 298 -7.42 3.50 -5.54
CA PHE A 298 -6.32 4.34 -5.06
C PHE A 298 -6.15 5.52 -5.98
N ARG A 299 -6.14 6.73 -5.41
CA ARG A 299 -5.85 7.95 -6.13
C ARG A 299 -4.69 8.66 -5.48
N ILE A 300 -3.87 9.31 -6.28
CA ILE A 300 -2.74 10.09 -5.81
C ILE A 300 -2.54 11.32 -6.69
N LYS A 301 -2.36 12.46 -6.02
CA LYS A 301 -1.90 13.69 -6.66
C LYS A 301 -0.68 14.19 -5.90
N LEU A 302 0.38 14.48 -6.64
CA LEU A 302 1.63 15.07 -6.15
C LEU A 302 1.78 16.45 -6.81
N THR A 303 1.89 17.48 -5.99
CA THR A 303 2.04 18.85 -6.50
C THR A 303 3.27 19.51 -5.86
N ARG A 304 4.18 20.01 -6.67
CA ARG A 304 5.31 20.82 -6.22
C ARG A 304 4.79 22.20 -5.81
N ILE A 305 5.12 22.62 -4.59
CA ILE A 305 4.50 23.82 -3.99
C ILE A 305 5.07 25.09 -4.60
N SER A 306 6.35 25.12 -4.93
CA SER A 306 7.05 26.33 -5.40
C SER A 306 6.47 26.94 -6.67
N ASP A 307 5.98 26.10 -7.59
CA ASP A 307 5.45 26.52 -8.90
C ASP A 307 4.05 25.97 -9.22
N GLY A 308 3.47 25.15 -8.33
CA GLY A 308 2.18 24.51 -8.54
C GLY A 308 2.19 23.38 -9.58
N LYS A 309 3.38 22.93 -10.03
CA LYS A 309 3.50 21.86 -11.02
C LYS A 309 2.93 20.56 -10.47
N VAL A 310 1.96 19.98 -11.16
CA VAL A 310 1.44 18.64 -10.86
C VAL A 310 2.42 17.62 -11.41
N LEU A 311 3.11 16.90 -10.52
CA LEU A 311 4.08 15.88 -10.87
C LEU A 311 3.40 14.55 -11.18
N ALA A 312 2.33 14.22 -10.46
CA ALA A 312 1.47 13.07 -10.72
C ALA A 312 0.02 13.41 -10.37
N ASN A 313 -0.92 12.88 -11.15
CA ASN A 313 -2.36 12.89 -10.85
C ASN A 313 -2.98 11.65 -11.48
N GLN A 314 -3.07 10.59 -10.71
CA GLN A 314 -3.42 9.26 -11.21
C GLN A 314 -4.50 8.61 -10.35
N SER A 315 -5.33 7.79 -10.98
CA SER A 315 -6.37 6.99 -10.34
C SER A 315 -6.28 5.55 -10.81
N PHE A 316 -6.29 4.62 -9.85
CA PHE A 316 -6.20 3.19 -10.09
C PHE A 316 -7.43 2.51 -9.49
N SER A 317 -8.17 1.79 -10.30
CA SER A 317 -9.32 0.99 -9.88
C SER A 317 -8.92 -0.48 -9.69
N ASP A 318 -9.78 -1.23 -9.00
CA ASP A 318 -9.57 -2.65 -8.73
C ASP A 318 -8.20 -2.93 -8.08
N VAL A 319 -7.89 -2.14 -7.05
CA VAL A 319 -6.67 -2.25 -6.25
C VAL A 319 -6.99 -3.00 -4.96
N ASP A 320 -6.25 -4.06 -4.66
CA ASP A 320 -6.41 -4.83 -3.42
C ASP A 320 -5.82 -4.03 -2.22
N LEU A 321 -6.65 -3.19 -1.62
CA LEU A 321 -6.28 -2.31 -0.49
C LEU A 321 -6.66 -2.90 0.87
N TRP A 322 -6.76 -4.21 0.96
CA TRP A 322 -6.98 -4.91 2.23
C TRP A 322 -6.06 -6.11 2.37
N ARG A 323 -5.87 -6.58 3.59
CA ARG A 323 -5.06 -7.75 3.91
C ARG A 323 -5.87 -8.76 4.68
N LYS A 324 -5.72 -10.04 4.39
CA LYS A 324 -6.36 -11.11 5.13
C LYS A 324 -6.01 -11.03 6.61
N GLY A 325 -7.04 -10.98 7.46
CA GLY A 325 -6.89 -10.89 8.91
C GLY A 325 -6.43 -9.53 9.44
N ALA A 326 -6.43 -8.49 8.60
CA ALA A 326 -6.13 -7.14 9.05
C ALA A 326 -7.29 -6.57 9.88
N THR A 327 -6.97 -5.83 10.92
CA THR A 327 -7.94 -5.08 11.72
C THR A 327 -8.14 -3.65 11.21
N ASN A 328 -7.11 -3.07 10.65
CA ASN A 328 -7.10 -1.75 10.01
C ASN A 328 -5.82 -1.56 9.18
N ILE A 329 -5.74 -0.46 8.44
CA ILE A 329 -4.57 -0.06 7.66
C ILE A 329 -4.00 1.23 8.27
N ARG A 330 -2.77 1.14 8.77
CA ARG A 330 -2.06 2.26 9.41
C ARG A 330 -1.36 3.13 8.39
N ASN A 331 -1.33 4.41 8.66
CA ASN A 331 -0.53 5.39 7.95
C ASN A 331 0.84 5.51 8.62
N LYS A 332 1.93 5.40 7.84
CA LYS A 332 3.31 5.53 8.34
C LYS A 332 4.09 6.52 7.48
N PHE A 333 4.87 7.37 8.12
CA PHE A 333 5.65 8.43 7.48
C PHE A 333 7.04 8.49 8.09
N GLY A 334 8.06 8.70 7.28
CA GLY A 334 9.46 8.76 7.72
C GLY A 334 10.42 8.16 6.69
N ILE A 335 11.62 7.82 7.12
CA ILE A 335 12.60 7.15 6.28
C ILE A 335 12.76 5.69 6.73
N TYR A 336 12.33 4.77 5.88
CA TYR A 336 12.57 3.34 6.08
C TYR A 336 13.29 2.78 4.86
N ARG A 337 14.61 2.56 4.99
CA ARG A 337 15.45 2.21 3.85
C ARG A 337 16.28 0.94 4.08
N SER A 338 16.58 0.25 2.99
CA SER A 338 17.55 -0.86 2.97
C SER A 338 18.97 -0.34 3.09
N LEU A 339 19.82 -1.08 3.80
CA LEU A 339 21.27 -0.89 3.86
C LEU A 339 22.02 -1.67 2.77
N GLY A 340 21.28 -2.30 1.83
CA GLY A 340 21.84 -3.16 0.79
C GLY A 340 22.07 -4.58 1.28
N ARG A 341 22.85 -4.74 2.34
CA ARG A 341 23.19 -6.01 2.98
C ARG A 341 22.90 -6.00 4.47
N LYS A 342 22.88 -7.17 5.08
CA LYS A 342 22.80 -7.29 6.54
C LYS A 342 24.14 -6.92 7.16
N MET A 343 24.14 -6.00 8.12
CA MET A 343 25.31 -5.66 8.93
C MET A 343 25.68 -6.85 9.81
N GLN A 344 26.97 -7.17 9.89
CA GLN A 344 27.50 -8.26 10.70
C GLN A 344 28.26 -7.75 11.93
N SER A 345 28.67 -6.50 11.89
CA SER A 345 29.37 -5.82 13.00
C SER A 345 29.01 -4.32 13.02
N ALA A 346 29.29 -3.65 14.14
CA ALA A 346 29.10 -2.20 14.26
C ALA A 346 30.03 -1.38 13.33
N SER A 347 31.11 -1.98 12.85
CA SER A 347 32.05 -1.37 11.91
C SER A 347 31.66 -1.54 10.45
N ASP A 348 30.66 -2.39 10.15
CA ASP A 348 30.18 -2.56 8.79
C ASP A 348 29.57 -1.27 8.26
N ARG A 349 29.58 -1.13 6.95
CA ARG A 349 29.00 0.01 6.25
C ARG A 349 27.96 -0.46 5.25
N PRO A 350 26.91 0.35 5.04
CA PRO A 350 25.91 0.05 4.02
C PRO A 350 26.54 0.06 2.62
N ASP A 351 25.93 -0.68 1.73
CA ASP A 351 26.28 -0.67 0.31
C ASP A 351 25.86 0.65 -0.37
N ASN A 352 26.38 0.89 -1.56
CA ASN A 352 25.92 1.94 -2.49
C ASN A 352 26.09 3.39 -2.03
N GLY A 353 27.09 3.67 -1.20
CA GLY A 353 27.43 5.03 -0.80
C GLY A 353 26.31 5.75 -0.05
N LEU A 354 25.48 5.02 0.68
CA LEU A 354 24.47 5.63 1.55
C LEU A 354 25.12 6.58 2.55
N LYS A 355 24.48 7.72 2.74
CA LYS A 355 24.93 8.79 3.63
C LYS A 355 23.80 9.18 4.57
N ASP A 356 24.08 10.13 5.44
CA ASP A 356 23.06 10.77 6.28
C ASP A 356 22.01 11.42 5.39
N GLU A 357 20.75 11.15 5.68
CA GLU A 357 19.61 11.69 4.95
C GLU A 357 18.55 12.22 5.89
N SER A 358 17.81 13.21 5.41
CA SER A 358 16.68 13.74 6.15
C SER A 358 15.42 13.79 5.29
N LEU A 359 14.28 13.73 5.98
CA LEU A 359 12.95 13.91 5.41
C LEU A 359 12.22 14.96 6.24
N GLN A 360 11.78 16.01 5.60
CA GLN A 360 10.93 17.03 6.20
C GLN A 360 9.46 16.65 5.99
N LEU A 361 8.64 16.82 7.01
CA LEU A 361 7.24 16.41 7.03
C LEU A 361 6.37 17.49 7.68
N ALA A 362 5.22 17.79 7.06
CA ALA A 362 4.30 18.82 7.54
C ALA A 362 2.84 18.55 7.15
N ASP A 363 1.91 19.24 7.82
CA ASP A 363 0.50 19.42 7.47
C ASP A 363 -0.27 18.11 7.27
N PHE A 364 -0.16 17.19 8.21
CA PHE A 364 -0.92 15.94 8.15
C PHE A 364 -2.40 16.16 8.41
N LYS A 365 -3.24 15.68 7.51
CA LYS A 365 -4.70 15.71 7.65
C LYS A 365 -5.29 14.40 7.17
N VAL A 366 -6.19 13.85 7.96
CA VAL A 366 -6.93 12.64 7.68
C VAL A 366 -8.41 12.99 7.58
N TYR A 367 -9.03 12.50 6.53
CA TYR A 367 -10.46 12.67 6.27
C TYR A 367 -11.08 11.32 5.94
N GLU A 368 -12.34 11.14 6.30
CA GLU A 368 -13.12 9.96 5.97
C GLU A 368 -14.42 10.33 5.27
N ALA A 369 -14.83 9.50 4.32
CA ALA A 369 -16.14 9.57 3.72
C ALA A 369 -16.84 8.23 3.87
N HIS A 370 -17.97 8.23 4.55
CA HIS A 370 -18.78 7.03 4.76
C HIS A 370 -19.74 6.82 3.59
N THR A 371 -19.52 5.75 2.84
CA THR A 371 -20.41 5.38 1.72
C THR A 371 -21.48 4.36 2.12
N ASN A 372 -21.41 3.77 3.34
CA ASN A 372 -22.42 2.83 3.82
C ASN A 372 -22.42 2.74 5.37
N PRO A 373 -23.61 2.86 6.03
CA PRO A 373 -23.70 2.87 7.50
C PRO A 373 -23.50 1.50 8.19
N ASN A 374 -23.22 0.41 7.48
CA ASN A 374 -23.06 -0.90 8.13
C ASN A 374 -22.08 -1.85 7.40
N PRO A 375 -20.77 -1.56 7.38
CA PRO A 375 -19.79 -2.48 6.81
C PRO A 375 -19.40 -3.53 7.87
N GLN A 376 -19.77 -4.80 7.65
CA GLN A 376 -19.15 -5.93 8.34
C GLN A 376 -18.14 -6.55 7.41
N PRO A 377 -16.90 -6.84 7.85
CA PRO A 377 -15.96 -7.63 7.07
C PRO A 377 -16.51 -9.05 6.94
N HIS A 378 -16.65 -9.49 5.72
CA HIS A 378 -16.90 -10.90 5.42
C HIS A 378 -15.54 -11.56 5.19
N ASP A 379 -15.22 -12.55 6.05
CA ASP A 379 -14.07 -13.45 5.94
C ASP A 379 -14.08 -14.29 4.65
#